data_205d752f207a7dfa573666412e1cac62
#
_entry.id   205d752f207a7dfa573666412e1cac62
#
_cell.length_a   1.000
_cell.length_b   1.000
_cell.length_c   1.000
_cell.angle_alpha   90.00
_cell.angle_beta   90.00
_cell.angle_gamma   90.00
#
_symmetry.space_group_name_H-M   'P 1'
#
loop_
_entity.id
_entity.type
_entity.pdbx_description
1 polymer ?
#
loop_
_entity_poly.entity_id
_entity_poly.type
_entity_poly.pdbx_seq_one_letter_code
_entity_poly.pdbx_strand_id
1 'polypeptide(L)'
;PMTRGSLGSANLNLVIQARANPPSKSKHQLKMGERIFREGDRVIHRLNNYDLNVFNGDIGKIQSIDNEELTAIVSFYPGHREVNYKKEDIMELDLAYAITIHKSQGSEFKTVIIPIHTQHFKMLYRNLIYTGLTRAKDLAVFVGTRKALSMAIRQQDVSQRQTALETLL
;
A
#
# COMPACT_ATOMS: atom_id res chain seq x y z
N PRO A 1 -3.37 8.71 -0.44
CA PRO A 1 -2.59 9.42 -1.45
C PRO A 1 -2.79 8.79 -2.83
N MET A 2 -2.58 9.59 -3.87
CA MET A 2 -2.53 9.11 -5.25
C MET A 2 -1.23 8.31 -5.45
N THR A 3 -1.12 7.55 -6.54
CA THR A 3 0.10 6.78 -6.82
C THR A 3 1.27 7.69 -7.20
N ARG A 4 1.00 8.75 -8.00
CA ARG A 4 2.00 9.69 -8.52
C ARG A 4 2.05 10.99 -7.70
N GLY A 5 3.15 11.74 -7.86
CA GLY A 5 3.39 13.03 -7.19
C GLY A 5 4.23 12.90 -5.92
N SER A 6 4.63 14.04 -5.34
CA SER A 6 5.51 14.10 -4.16
C SER A 6 4.95 13.38 -2.93
N LEU A 7 3.64 13.46 -2.70
CA LEU A 7 2.92 12.70 -1.68
C LEU A 7 2.21 11.46 -2.25
N GLY A 8 2.58 11.00 -3.44
CA GLY A 8 2.10 9.76 -4.03
C GLY A 8 2.72 8.53 -3.34
N SER A 9 1.98 7.41 -3.33
CA SER A 9 2.46 6.19 -2.67
C SER A 9 3.79 5.69 -3.24
N ALA A 10 4.06 5.89 -4.53
CA ALA A 10 5.34 5.51 -5.14
C ALA A 10 6.51 6.28 -4.50
N ASN A 11 6.43 7.61 -4.46
CA ASN A 11 7.49 8.43 -3.86
C ASN A 11 7.59 8.23 -2.35
N LEU A 12 6.47 8.12 -1.65
CA LEU A 12 6.46 7.86 -0.21
C LEU A 12 7.13 6.52 0.13
N ASN A 13 6.93 5.49 -0.67
CA ASN A 13 7.60 4.21 -0.49
C ASN A 13 9.12 4.35 -0.57
N LEU A 14 9.65 5.09 -1.55
CA LEU A 14 11.10 5.31 -1.69
C LEU A 14 11.67 6.09 -0.50
N VAL A 15 11.00 7.18 -0.13
CA VAL A 15 11.45 8.04 1.00
C VAL A 15 11.40 7.28 2.31
N ILE A 16 10.33 6.53 2.58
CA ILE A 16 10.19 5.77 3.82
C ILE A 16 11.16 4.59 3.83
N GLN A 17 11.32 3.86 2.73
CA GLN A 17 12.30 2.77 2.61
C GLN A 17 13.71 3.27 2.94
N ALA A 18 14.11 4.41 2.36
CA ALA A 18 15.45 4.98 2.59
C ALA A 18 15.70 5.31 4.07
N ARG A 19 14.66 5.63 4.83
CA ARG A 19 14.75 5.94 6.27
C ARG A 19 14.59 4.71 7.17
N ALA A 20 13.59 3.88 6.89
CA ALA A 20 13.22 2.74 7.73
C ALA A 20 14.06 1.50 7.44
N ASN A 21 14.53 1.34 6.21
CA ASN A 21 15.34 0.21 5.78
C ASN A 21 16.43 0.66 4.80
N PRO A 22 17.43 1.45 5.27
CA PRO A 22 18.53 1.90 4.41
C PRO A 22 19.37 0.73 3.91
N PRO A 23 20.09 0.88 2.78
CA PRO A 23 21.00 -0.14 2.30
C PRO A 23 22.12 -0.38 3.32
N SER A 24 22.51 -1.65 3.47
CA SER A 24 23.60 -2.06 4.35
C SER A 24 24.40 -3.18 3.69
N LYS A 25 25.69 -3.27 4.02
CA LYS A 25 26.57 -4.37 3.54
C LYS A 25 26.11 -5.75 4.05
N SER A 26 25.36 -5.77 5.14
CA SER A 26 24.81 -7.02 5.74
C SER A 26 23.46 -7.44 5.19
N LYS A 27 22.85 -6.68 4.28
CA LYS A 27 21.54 -6.97 3.71
C LYS A 27 21.65 -7.18 2.21
N HIS A 28 21.07 -8.25 1.74
CA HIS A 28 20.90 -8.45 0.32
C HIS A 28 19.81 -7.54 -0.23
N GLN A 29 19.97 -7.16 -1.47
CA GLN A 29 18.98 -6.36 -2.20
C GLN A 29 18.87 -6.87 -3.64
N LEU A 30 17.66 -6.80 -4.16
CA LEU A 30 17.34 -7.23 -5.52
C LEU A 30 16.72 -6.08 -6.30
N LYS A 31 17.29 -5.77 -7.46
CA LYS A 31 16.75 -4.76 -8.36
C LYS A 31 15.86 -5.42 -9.42
N MET A 32 14.58 -5.01 -9.44
CA MET A 32 13.57 -5.49 -10.39
C MET A 32 12.98 -4.29 -11.15
N GLY A 33 13.47 -4.04 -12.34
CA GLY A 33 13.17 -2.83 -13.10
C GLY A 33 13.64 -1.57 -12.35
N GLU A 34 12.72 -0.66 -12.05
CA GLU A 34 13.00 0.56 -11.27
C GLU A 34 12.88 0.36 -9.75
N ARG A 35 12.41 -0.80 -9.30
CA ARG A 35 12.21 -1.09 -7.89
C ARG A 35 13.43 -1.79 -7.31
N ILE A 36 13.78 -1.41 -6.09
CA ILE A 36 14.83 -2.06 -5.30
C ILE A 36 14.16 -2.63 -4.06
N PHE A 37 14.21 -3.94 -3.93
CA PHE A 37 13.76 -4.67 -2.73
C PHE A 37 14.96 -5.01 -1.86
N ARG A 38 14.79 -4.94 -0.55
CA ARG A 38 15.81 -5.27 0.45
C ARG A 38 15.25 -6.22 1.48
N GLU A 39 16.10 -7.04 2.05
CA GLU A 39 15.74 -7.80 3.24
C GLU A 39 15.20 -6.87 4.33
N GLY A 40 14.06 -7.24 4.90
CA GLY A 40 13.33 -6.44 5.86
C GLY A 40 12.30 -5.47 5.29
N ASP A 41 12.21 -5.33 3.96
CA ASP A 41 11.21 -4.48 3.33
C ASP A 41 9.79 -5.01 3.55
N ARG A 42 8.87 -4.07 3.76
CA ARG A 42 7.45 -4.34 3.74
C ARG A 42 6.94 -4.30 2.31
N VAL A 43 6.24 -5.36 1.91
CA VAL A 43 5.74 -5.54 0.55
C VAL A 43 4.26 -5.88 0.52
N ILE A 44 3.63 -5.61 -0.63
CA ILE A 44 2.24 -5.98 -0.93
C ILE A 44 2.21 -6.74 -2.25
N HIS A 45 1.44 -7.83 -2.29
CA HIS A 45 1.19 -8.57 -3.51
C HIS A 45 0.12 -7.87 -4.36
N ARG A 46 0.33 -7.80 -5.69
CA ARG A 46 -0.50 -6.97 -6.58
C ARG A 46 -1.56 -7.74 -7.35
N LEU A 47 -1.43 -9.04 -7.43
CA LEU A 47 -2.28 -9.91 -8.24
C LEU A 47 -2.72 -11.11 -7.41
N ASN A 48 -3.70 -11.88 -7.88
CA ASN A 48 -3.98 -13.18 -7.30
C ASN A 48 -3.05 -14.21 -7.93
N ASN A 49 -2.26 -14.89 -7.12
CA ASN A 49 -1.38 -15.97 -7.52
C ASN A 49 -1.79 -17.23 -6.75
N TYR A 50 -2.52 -18.10 -7.43
CA TYR A 50 -3.08 -19.31 -6.82
C TYR A 50 -2.00 -20.37 -6.58
N ASP A 51 -0.93 -20.39 -7.37
CA ASP A 51 0.17 -21.36 -7.20
C ASP A 51 0.96 -21.07 -5.92
N LEU A 52 1.17 -19.79 -5.61
CA LEU A 52 1.78 -19.34 -4.37
C LEU A 52 0.76 -19.22 -3.22
N ASN A 53 -0.53 -19.35 -3.51
CA ASN A 53 -1.62 -19.11 -2.57
C ASN A 53 -1.54 -17.71 -1.94
N VAL A 54 -1.21 -16.68 -2.73
CA VAL A 54 -1.12 -15.27 -2.31
C VAL A 54 -2.11 -14.44 -3.12
N PHE A 55 -2.77 -13.50 -2.47
CA PHE A 55 -3.84 -12.73 -3.08
C PHE A 55 -3.48 -11.24 -3.17
N ASN A 56 -4.16 -10.56 -4.10
CA ASN A 56 -4.03 -9.12 -4.26
C ASN A 56 -4.38 -8.39 -2.96
N GLY A 57 -3.43 -7.62 -2.45
CA GLY A 57 -3.57 -6.91 -1.19
C GLY A 57 -2.89 -7.57 0.01
N ASP A 58 -2.43 -8.83 -0.12
CA ASP A 58 -1.67 -9.48 0.93
C ASP A 58 -0.38 -8.71 1.23
N ILE A 59 -0.16 -8.43 2.51
CA ILE A 59 1.00 -7.66 2.98
C ILE A 59 1.95 -8.60 3.72
N GLY A 60 3.22 -8.49 3.36
CA GLY A 60 4.28 -9.29 3.96
C GLY A 60 5.55 -8.49 4.20
N LYS A 61 6.56 -9.19 4.68
CA LYS A 61 7.91 -8.71 4.90
C LYS A 61 8.91 -9.64 4.24
N ILE A 62 9.85 -9.09 3.48
CA ILE A 62 10.96 -9.86 2.91
C ILE A 62 11.87 -10.32 4.04
N GLN A 63 12.02 -11.63 4.19
CA GLN A 63 12.87 -12.25 5.20
C GLN A 63 14.30 -12.41 4.71
N SER A 64 14.46 -12.93 3.49
CA SER A 64 15.76 -13.14 2.86
C SER A 64 15.69 -12.95 1.35
N ILE A 65 16.82 -12.65 0.76
CA ILE A 65 17.01 -12.53 -0.68
C ILE A 65 18.24 -13.35 -1.07
N ASP A 66 18.10 -14.19 -2.09
CA ASP A 66 19.20 -14.82 -2.77
C ASP A 66 19.50 -14.10 -4.08
N ASN A 67 20.70 -13.51 -4.17
CA ASN A 67 21.12 -12.75 -5.34
C ASN A 67 21.65 -13.64 -6.48
N GLU A 68 22.07 -14.86 -6.20
CA GLU A 68 22.57 -15.81 -7.20
C GLU A 68 21.39 -16.42 -7.95
N GLU A 69 20.39 -16.89 -7.22
CA GLU A 69 19.19 -17.48 -7.80
C GLU A 69 18.09 -16.48 -8.12
N LEU A 70 18.26 -15.22 -7.71
CA LEU A 70 17.28 -14.15 -7.85
C LEU A 70 15.92 -14.51 -7.22
N THR A 71 15.95 -15.12 -6.03
CA THR A 71 14.76 -15.51 -5.26
C THR A 71 14.61 -14.70 -3.99
N ALA A 72 13.42 -14.69 -3.40
CA ALA A 72 13.14 -14.03 -2.13
C ALA A 72 12.14 -14.83 -1.30
N ILE A 73 12.35 -14.88 0.01
CA ILE A 73 11.37 -15.43 0.96
C ILE A 73 10.60 -14.26 1.56
N VAL A 74 9.28 -14.31 1.45
CA VAL A 74 8.36 -13.31 2.00
C VAL A 74 7.46 -13.95 3.04
N SER A 75 7.43 -13.36 4.24
CA SER A 75 6.51 -13.75 5.32
C SER A 75 5.28 -12.85 5.30
N PHE A 76 4.11 -13.43 5.08
CA PHE A 76 2.82 -12.73 4.98
C PHE A 76 2.05 -12.70 6.30
N TYR A 77 1.32 -11.61 6.52
CA TYR A 77 0.43 -11.43 7.67
C TYR A 77 -1.03 -11.74 7.29
N PRO A 78 -1.87 -12.22 8.21
CA PRO A 78 -1.53 -12.78 9.53
C PRO A 78 -0.95 -14.19 9.40
N GLY A 79 -0.31 -14.67 10.46
CA GLY A 79 0.12 -16.08 10.56
C GLY A 79 1.56 -16.36 10.15
N HIS A 80 2.30 -15.36 9.67
CA HIS A 80 3.72 -15.49 9.30
C HIS A 80 3.99 -16.62 8.28
N ARG A 81 3.07 -16.79 7.33
CA ARG A 81 3.22 -17.76 6.25
C ARG A 81 4.36 -17.35 5.32
N GLU A 82 5.38 -18.17 5.22
CA GLU A 82 6.51 -17.96 4.33
C GLU A 82 6.22 -18.49 2.94
N VAL A 83 6.55 -17.69 1.94
CA VAL A 83 6.38 -18.00 0.52
C VAL A 83 7.68 -17.69 -0.20
N ASN A 84 8.17 -18.67 -0.98
CA ASN A 84 9.35 -18.52 -1.81
C ASN A 84 8.96 -17.93 -3.18
N TYR A 85 9.51 -16.77 -3.48
CA TYR A 85 9.30 -16.02 -4.72
C TYR A 85 10.43 -16.28 -5.68
N LYS A 86 10.14 -16.75 -6.87
CA LYS A 86 11.07 -16.77 -8.00
C LYS A 86 11.15 -15.39 -8.63
N LYS A 87 12.11 -15.20 -9.51
CA LYS A 87 12.35 -13.92 -10.20
C LYS A 87 11.09 -13.36 -10.87
N GLU A 88 10.30 -14.20 -11.51
CA GLU A 88 9.06 -13.81 -12.20
C GLU A 88 8.02 -13.31 -11.19
N ASP A 89 7.87 -14.03 -10.09
CA ASP A 89 6.86 -13.75 -9.05
C ASP A 89 7.19 -12.46 -8.28
N ILE A 90 8.48 -12.13 -8.10
CA ILE A 90 8.91 -10.90 -7.42
C ILE A 90 8.40 -9.65 -8.15
N MET A 91 8.19 -9.72 -9.45
CA MET A 91 7.61 -8.61 -10.21
C MET A 91 6.17 -8.29 -9.79
N GLU A 92 5.47 -9.23 -9.17
CA GLU A 92 4.11 -9.06 -8.64
C GLU A 92 4.09 -8.32 -7.29
N LEU A 93 5.24 -8.08 -6.68
CA LEU A 93 5.38 -7.33 -5.44
C LEU A 93 5.53 -5.82 -5.68
N ASP A 94 5.00 -5.03 -4.76
CA ASP A 94 5.31 -3.60 -4.59
C ASP A 94 5.78 -3.34 -3.15
N LEU A 95 6.52 -2.24 -2.93
CA LEU A 95 6.81 -1.76 -1.58
C LEU A 95 5.50 -1.32 -0.90
N ALA A 96 5.36 -1.60 0.39
CA ALA A 96 4.16 -1.36 1.17
C ALA A 96 4.37 -0.53 2.44
N TYR A 97 5.35 0.35 2.45
CA TYR A 97 5.48 1.38 3.49
C TYR A 97 4.35 2.41 3.38
N ALA A 98 3.94 2.71 2.15
CA ALA A 98 2.77 3.53 1.84
C ALA A 98 1.92 2.84 0.77
N ILE A 99 0.63 2.67 1.05
CA ILE A 99 -0.34 2.08 0.12
C ILE A 99 -1.49 3.07 -0.12
N THR A 100 -2.21 2.89 -1.21
CA THR A 100 -3.44 3.67 -1.43
C THR A 100 -4.57 3.15 -0.53
N ILE A 101 -5.55 4.00 -0.21
CA ILE A 101 -6.72 3.60 0.57
C ILE A 101 -7.47 2.44 -0.12
N HIS A 102 -7.54 2.44 -1.45
CA HIS A 102 -8.18 1.34 -2.19
C HIS A 102 -7.43 0.01 -1.99
N LYS A 103 -6.10 0.02 -2.02
CA LYS A 103 -5.30 -1.19 -1.75
C LYS A 103 -5.34 -1.65 -0.29
N SER A 104 -5.80 -0.80 0.64
CA SER A 104 -5.98 -1.16 2.04
C SER A 104 -7.37 -1.75 2.36
N GLN A 105 -8.26 -1.82 1.39
CA GLN A 105 -9.58 -2.42 1.58
C GLN A 105 -9.42 -3.91 1.95
N GLY A 106 -10.19 -4.35 2.93
CA GLY A 106 -10.06 -5.70 3.49
C GLY A 106 -8.95 -5.87 4.54
N SER A 107 -8.00 -4.93 4.62
CA SER A 107 -6.92 -4.98 5.61
C SER A 107 -7.17 -4.04 6.78
N GLU A 108 -6.64 -4.38 7.96
CA GLU A 108 -6.69 -3.56 9.16
C GLU A 108 -5.28 -3.40 9.76
N PHE A 109 -5.03 -2.24 10.35
CA PHE A 109 -3.73 -1.89 10.92
C PHE A 109 -3.89 -1.32 12.33
N LYS A 110 -2.96 -1.59 13.23
CA LYS A 110 -2.98 -0.97 14.57
C LYS A 110 -2.98 0.55 14.47
N THR A 111 -2.07 1.09 13.66
CA THR A 111 -1.96 2.53 13.45
C THR A 111 -1.94 2.84 11.96
N VAL A 112 -2.67 3.88 11.56
CA VAL A 112 -2.71 4.40 10.19
C VAL A 112 -2.33 5.86 10.18
N ILE A 113 -1.40 6.24 9.31
CA ILE A 113 -1.04 7.64 9.05
C ILE A 113 -1.60 8.04 7.69
N ILE A 114 -2.46 9.03 7.66
CA ILE A 114 -3.17 9.48 6.46
C ILE A 114 -2.70 10.88 6.09
N PRO A 115 -1.85 11.05 5.06
CA PRO A 115 -1.50 12.36 4.57
C PRO A 115 -2.69 13.02 3.86
N ILE A 116 -3.05 14.23 4.29
CA ILE A 116 -4.13 15.03 3.73
C ILE A 116 -3.59 16.38 3.26
N HIS A 117 -3.58 16.58 1.95
CA HIS A 117 -3.09 17.80 1.35
C HIS A 117 -3.98 18.23 0.18
N THR A 118 -4.09 19.57 -0.05
CA THR A 118 -4.93 20.14 -1.10
C THR A 118 -4.57 19.69 -2.52
N GLN A 119 -3.31 19.28 -2.76
CA GLN A 119 -2.90 18.69 -4.04
C GLN A 119 -3.66 17.40 -4.40
N HIS A 120 -4.28 16.74 -3.42
CA HIS A 120 -5.11 15.55 -3.62
C HIS A 120 -6.59 15.91 -3.83
N PHE A 121 -6.93 17.14 -4.22
CA PHE A 121 -8.31 17.65 -4.24
C PHE A 121 -9.32 16.72 -4.94
N LYS A 122 -8.91 16.04 -6.02
CA LYS A 122 -9.74 15.05 -6.74
C LYS A 122 -10.12 13.83 -5.91
N MET A 123 -9.40 13.57 -4.82
CA MET A 123 -9.61 12.41 -3.93
C MET A 123 -10.02 12.85 -2.53
N LEU A 124 -10.24 14.17 -2.31
CA LEU A 124 -10.65 14.70 -1.01
C LEU A 124 -12.17 14.67 -0.90
N TYR A 125 -12.74 13.50 -0.64
CA TYR A 125 -14.16 13.35 -0.35
C TYR A 125 -14.38 12.46 0.89
N ARG A 126 -15.49 12.71 1.56
CA ARG A 126 -15.81 12.17 2.88
C ARG A 126 -15.71 10.65 2.95
N ASN A 127 -16.25 9.95 1.95
CA ASN A 127 -16.27 8.48 1.94
C ASN A 127 -14.86 7.89 1.90
N LEU A 128 -13.93 8.51 1.14
CA LEU A 128 -12.55 8.02 1.09
C LEU A 128 -11.82 8.26 2.42
N ILE A 129 -12.03 9.41 3.05
CA ILE A 129 -11.47 9.69 4.38
C ILE A 129 -12.00 8.68 5.41
N TYR A 130 -13.30 8.42 5.39
CA TYR A 130 -13.91 7.43 6.27
C TYR A 130 -13.33 6.03 6.04
N THR A 131 -13.20 5.61 4.78
CA THR A 131 -12.60 4.31 4.42
C THR A 131 -11.16 4.21 4.95
N GLY A 132 -10.37 5.26 4.83
CA GLY A 132 -9.02 5.29 5.39
C GLY A 132 -8.99 5.25 6.91
N LEU A 133 -9.88 5.99 7.56
CA LEU A 133 -10.02 6.03 9.03
C LEU A 133 -10.39 4.64 9.60
N THR A 134 -11.33 3.95 8.97
CA THR A 134 -11.79 2.63 9.40
C THR A 134 -10.76 1.51 9.19
N ARG A 135 -9.62 1.80 8.59
CA ARG A 135 -8.49 0.85 8.52
C ARG A 135 -7.67 0.82 9.81
N ALA A 136 -7.82 1.82 10.69
CA ALA A 136 -7.12 1.87 11.96
C ALA A 136 -7.90 1.13 13.06
N LYS A 137 -7.21 0.23 13.81
CA LYS A 137 -7.78 -0.40 15.00
C LYS A 137 -7.64 0.49 16.23
N ASP A 138 -6.44 1.03 16.44
CA ASP A 138 -6.11 1.73 17.69
C ASP A 138 -5.94 3.24 17.45
N LEU A 139 -5.23 3.65 16.37
CA LEU A 139 -4.87 5.05 16.16
C LEU A 139 -4.88 5.41 14.67
N ALA A 140 -5.58 6.50 14.34
CA ALA A 140 -5.48 7.16 13.04
C ALA A 140 -4.92 8.56 13.20
N VAL A 141 -3.85 8.86 12.46
CA VAL A 141 -3.16 10.16 12.47
C VAL A 141 -3.32 10.83 11.11
N PHE A 142 -3.92 12.01 11.09
CA PHE A 142 -4.00 12.84 9.90
C PHE A 142 -2.81 13.81 9.85
N VAL A 143 -2.05 13.79 8.77
CA VAL A 143 -0.89 14.67 8.55
C VAL A 143 -1.17 15.57 7.35
N GLY A 144 -1.28 16.88 7.61
CA GLY A 144 -1.54 17.82 6.52
C GLY A 144 -2.21 19.12 6.98
N THR A 145 -3.06 19.69 6.14
CA THR A 145 -3.68 21.00 6.42
C THR A 145 -5.14 20.87 6.85
N ARG A 146 -5.57 21.70 7.82
CA ARG A 146 -6.97 21.79 8.22
C ARG A 146 -7.89 22.14 7.03
N LYS A 147 -7.40 22.94 6.08
CA LYS A 147 -8.12 23.29 4.84
C LYS A 147 -8.44 22.02 4.03
N ALA A 148 -7.45 21.15 3.80
CA ALA A 148 -7.65 19.92 3.03
C ALA A 148 -8.63 18.96 3.74
N LEU A 149 -8.54 18.86 5.07
CA LEU A 149 -9.47 18.04 5.86
C LEU A 149 -10.91 18.60 5.77
N SER A 150 -11.09 19.92 5.93
CA SER A 150 -12.39 20.57 5.77
C SER A 150 -12.99 20.36 4.37
N MET A 151 -12.17 20.45 3.32
CA MET A 151 -12.62 20.16 1.95
C MET A 151 -13.12 18.72 1.84
N ALA A 152 -12.34 17.77 2.35
CA ALA A 152 -12.69 16.35 2.29
C ALA A 152 -13.99 16.01 3.03
N ILE A 153 -14.22 16.63 4.20
CA ILE A 153 -15.45 16.41 4.98
C ILE A 153 -16.69 16.99 4.29
N ARG A 154 -16.55 18.16 3.63
CA ARG A 154 -17.66 18.84 2.96
C ARG A 154 -17.99 18.23 1.60
N GLN A 155 -17.01 17.68 0.91
CA GLN A 155 -17.19 17.10 -0.41
C GLN A 155 -17.81 15.71 -0.29
N GLN A 156 -19.03 15.57 -0.77
CA GLN A 156 -19.65 14.28 -1.01
C GLN A 156 -19.19 13.74 -2.36
N ASP A 157 -19.01 12.41 -2.44
CA ASP A 157 -18.76 11.77 -3.72
C ASP A 157 -20.03 11.91 -4.58
N VAL A 158 -19.95 12.76 -5.60
CA VAL A 158 -21.06 13.06 -6.53
C VAL A 158 -21.08 12.04 -7.67
N SER A 159 -20.34 10.94 -7.58
CA SER A 159 -20.59 9.82 -8.48
C SER A 159 -21.98 9.26 -8.16
N GLN A 160 -23.02 9.89 -8.72
CA GLN A 160 -24.34 9.31 -8.78
C GLN A 160 -24.15 7.92 -9.40
N ARG A 161 -24.27 6.90 -8.54
CA ARG A 161 -24.51 5.56 -9.03
C ARG A 161 -25.86 5.65 -9.78
N GLN A 162 -25.78 5.76 -11.08
CA GLN A 162 -26.93 5.49 -11.95
C GLN A 162 -27.19 3.99 -11.81
N THR A 163 -27.92 3.63 -10.78
CA THR A 163 -28.47 2.29 -10.69
C THR A 163 -29.75 2.30 -11.53
N ALA A 164 -29.82 1.47 -12.53
CA ALA A 164 -31.06 1.23 -13.31
C ALA A 164 -32.18 0.60 -12.45
N LEU A 165 -32.01 0.53 -11.13
CA LEU A 165 -32.96 -0.11 -10.20
C LEU A 165 -34.27 0.65 -10.15
N GLU A 166 -34.26 2.01 -10.26
CA GLU A 166 -35.48 2.82 -10.34
C GLU A 166 -36.28 2.61 -11.65
N THR A 167 -35.62 2.08 -12.68
CA THR A 167 -36.30 1.80 -13.97
C THR A 167 -36.76 0.34 -14.07
N LEU A 168 -36.35 -0.51 -13.11
CA LEU A 168 -36.66 -1.94 -13.06
C LEU A 168 -37.69 -2.32 -11.98
N LEU A 169 -38.09 -1.36 -11.14
CA LEU A 169 -39.18 -1.44 -10.16
C LEU A 169 -40.38 -0.65 -10.65
#